data_5794b3e728f5ddd1e750bec3ac7f4865
#
_entry.id   5794b3e728f5ddd1e750bec3ac7f4865
#
_cell.length_a   1.000
_cell.length_b   1.000
_cell.length_c   1.000
_cell.angle_alpha   90.00
_cell.angle_beta   90.00
_cell.angle_gamma   90.00
#
_symmetry.space_group_name_H-M   'P 1'
#
loop_
_entity.id
_entity.type
_entity.pdbx_description
1 polymer ?
#
loop_
_entity_poly.entity_id
_entity_poly.type
_entity_poly.pdbx_seq_one_letter_code
_entity_poly.pdbx_strand_id
1 'polypeptide(L)'
;LTRSRGLGDVYKRQVIRCKDWIFYKLTGELVTDISESFMTWGSPIERKYKNEVFEIFNFKQMKEKLPEPVDSTDYVGKLSSQSAKIVSLNEGLPIVLAPVDVVCSGIGSGFVDKKKKIGCTILGTAGIHIFTDFENKKPNFKKQLGYTCSLAGSPANAKMVSNMVASLNTDWLIEIFNSFFKDINGSDLEKKNILELFEKNASLADPAKIFYHPFISPN
;
A
#
# COMPACT_ATOMS: atom_id res chain seq x y z
N LEU A 1 8.94 -4.05 34.03
CA LEU A 1 8.34 -5.14 33.23
C LEU A 1 9.10 -6.41 33.50
N THR A 2 8.63 -7.18 34.45
CA THR A 2 9.10 -8.56 34.67
C THR A 2 8.68 -9.38 33.45
N ARG A 3 9.63 -9.67 32.56
CA ARG A 3 9.45 -10.59 31.45
C ARG A 3 9.24 -11.99 32.02
N SER A 4 8.01 -12.47 32.08
CA SER A 4 7.80 -13.90 32.20
C SER A 4 8.36 -14.57 30.93
N ARG A 5 9.26 -15.55 31.11
CA ARG A 5 9.91 -16.25 29.98
C ARG A 5 8.88 -16.83 28.98
N GLY A 6 7.69 -17.19 29.43
CA GLY A 6 6.64 -17.72 28.57
C GLY A 6 5.98 -16.70 27.64
N LEU A 7 5.76 -15.48 28.09
CA LEU A 7 5.17 -14.42 27.25
C LEU A 7 6.14 -13.90 26.17
N GLY A 8 7.44 -13.84 26.50
CA GLY A 8 8.46 -13.41 25.55
C GLY A 8 8.61 -14.37 24.35
N ASP A 9 8.39 -15.65 24.54
CA ASP A 9 8.47 -16.65 23.46
C ASP A 9 7.20 -16.69 22.60
N VAL A 10 6.04 -16.39 23.17
CA VAL A 10 4.78 -16.28 22.41
C VAL A 10 4.82 -15.06 21.49
N TYR A 11 5.30 -13.91 21.95
CA TYR A 11 5.43 -12.71 21.11
C TYR A 11 6.51 -12.81 20.03
N LYS A 12 7.53 -13.63 20.22
CA LYS A 12 8.57 -13.86 19.22
C LYS A 12 8.19 -14.88 18.16
N ARG A 13 7.02 -15.49 18.25
CA ARG A 13 6.60 -16.58 17.33
C ARG A 13 5.90 -16.08 16.09
N GLN A 14 5.35 -14.88 16.10
CA GLN A 14 4.57 -14.35 14.98
C GLN A 14 5.11 -12.99 14.53
N VAL A 15 5.20 -12.83 13.23
CA VAL A 15 5.50 -11.55 12.56
C VAL A 15 4.27 -11.13 11.79
N ILE A 16 3.66 -10.03 12.20
CA ILE A 16 2.39 -9.54 11.65
C ILE A 16 2.52 -8.09 11.21
N ARG A 17 1.68 -7.69 10.29
CA ARG A 17 1.56 -6.30 9.83
C ARG A 17 0.67 -5.49 10.76
N CYS A 18 0.78 -4.16 10.67
CA CYS A 18 0.01 -3.26 11.54
C CYS A 18 -1.51 -3.49 11.44
N LYS A 19 -2.05 -3.66 10.22
CA LYS A 19 -3.47 -3.92 10.00
C LYS A 19 -3.90 -5.28 10.56
N ASP A 20 -3.07 -6.31 10.43
CA ASP A 20 -3.34 -7.65 10.95
C ASP A 20 -3.28 -7.66 12.48
N TRP A 21 -2.41 -6.84 13.06
CA TRP A 21 -2.36 -6.66 14.51
C TRP A 21 -3.64 -6.01 15.04
N ILE A 22 -4.19 -5.02 14.34
CA ILE A 22 -5.47 -4.40 14.69
C ILE A 22 -6.58 -5.44 14.61
N PHE A 23 -6.62 -6.21 13.51
CA PHE A 23 -7.59 -7.30 13.35
C PHE A 23 -7.49 -8.31 14.49
N TYR A 24 -6.28 -8.78 14.81
CA TYR A 24 -6.02 -9.67 15.93
C TYR A 24 -6.48 -9.08 17.27
N LYS A 25 -6.23 -7.78 17.51
CA LYS A 25 -6.70 -7.11 18.74
C LYS A 25 -8.20 -7.08 18.84
N LEU A 26 -8.90 -6.92 17.75
CA LEU A 26 -10.36 -6.85 17.73
C LEU A 26 -11.01 -8.24 17.84
N THR A 27 -10.45 -9.25 17.18
CA THR A 27 -11.08 -10.56 17.03
C THR A 27 -10.45 -11.65 17.89
N GLY A 28 -9.17 -11.54 18.21
CA GLY A 28 -8.36 -12.61 18.77
C GLY A 28 -7.79 -13.58 17.73
N GLU A 29 -8.09 -13.38 16.45
CA GLU A 29 -7.71 -14.28 15.34
C GLU A 29 -6.45 -13.77 14.63
N LEU A 30 -5.50 -14.67 14.41
CA LEU A 30 -4.19 -14.34 13.84
C LEU A 30 -4.09 -14.81 12.39
N VAL A 31 -4.49 -13.96 11.49
CA VAL A 31 -4.46 -14.16 10.03
C VAL A 31 -3.87 -12.95 9.34
N THR A 32 -3.50 -13.10 8.07
CA THR A 32 -3.03 -12.00 7.22
C THR A 32 -3.71 -12.06 5.86
N ASP A 33 -3.77 -10.92 5.17
CA ASP A 33 -4.37 -10.84 3.85
C ASP A 33 -3.38 -11.26 2.74
N ILE A 34 -3.91 -11.94 1.71
CA ILE A 34 -3.13 -12.44 0.56
C ILE A 34 -2.46 -11.34 -0.25
N SER A 35 -3.02 -10.12 -0.29
CA SER A 35 -2.47 -9.04 -1.10
C SER A 35 -1.10 -8.57 -0.56
N GLU A 36 -0.94 -8.53 0.75
CA GLU A 36 0.30 -8.09 1.39
C GLU A 36 1.28 -9.24 1.64
N SER A 37 0.77 -10.40 2.08
CA SER A 37 1.61 -11.52 2.45
C SER A 37 2.40 -12.08 1.27
N PHE A 38 1.75 -12.30 0.14
CA PHE A 38 2.42 -12.88 -1.03
C PHE A 38 3.27 -11.88 -1.81
N MET A 39 2.97 -10.60 -1.72
CA MET A 39 3.82 -9.56 -2.30
C MET A 39 5.20 -9.52 -1.62
N THR A 40 5.25 -9.80 -0.32
CA THR A 40 6.49 -9.74 0.47
C THR A 40 7.21 -11.08 0.53
N TRP A 41 6.49 -12.16 0.80
CA TRP A 41 7.08 -13.46 1.18
C TRP A 41 6.71 -14.60 0.23
N GLY A 42 6.08 -14.31 -0.88
CA GLY A 42 5.55 -15.34 -1.72
C GLY A 42 5.46 -15.01 -3.19
N SER A 43 4.51 -15.69 -3.82
CA SER A 43 4.13 -15.44 -5.20
C SER A 43 2.67 -15.00 -5.26
N PRO A 44 2.39 -13.75 -5.63
CA PRO A 44 1.01 -13.30 -5.83
C PRO A 44 0.26 -14.10 -6.88
N ILE A 45 0.98 -14.61 -7.89
CA ILE A 45 0.39 -15.40 -8.99
C ILE A 45 0.01 -16.80 -8.53
N GLU A 46 0.91 -17.48 -7.78
CA GLU A 46 0.67 -18.82 -7.25
C GLU A 46 -0.10 -18.80 -5.93
N ARG A 47 -0.30 -17.62 -5.35
CA ARG A 47 -1.00 -17.40 -4.06
C ARG A 47 -0.47 -18.29 -2.94
N LYS A 48 0.85 -18.33 -2.80
CA LYS A 48 1.52 -19.09 -1.74
C LYS A 48 2.86 -18.48 -1.34
N TYR A 49 3.28 -18.78 -0.13
CA TYR A 49 4.64 -18.49 0.31
C TYR A 49 5.66 -19.27 -0.49
N LYS A 50 6.82 -18.66 -0.77
CA LYS A 50 7.91 -19.23 -1.54
C LYS A 50 9.14 -19.46 -0.65
N ASN A 51 9.60 -20.69 -0.56
CA ASN A 51 10.79 -21.04 0.23
C ASN A 51 12.03 -20.29 -0.27
N GLU A 52 12.15 -20.11 -1.58
CA GLU A 52 13.25 -19.41 -2.23
C GLU A 52 13.42 -17.98 -1.72
N VAL A 53 12.31 -17.28 -1.39
CA VAL A 53 12.35 -15.94 -0.83
C VAL A 53 13.00 -15.95 0.55
N PHE A 54 12.63 -16.92 1.41
CA PHE A 54 13.21 -17.05 2.75
C PHE A 54 14.69 -17.48 2.69
N GLU A 55 15.09 -18.24 1.68
CA GLU A 55 16.48 -18.66 1.48
C GLU A 55 17.36 -17.50 1.04
N ILE A 56 16.90 -16.69 0.07
CA ILE A 56 17.63 -15.49 -0.42
C ILE A 56 17.98 -14.54 0.72
N PHE A 57 17.05 -14.32 1.63
CA PHE A 57 17.24 -13.44 2.79
C PHE A 57 17.85 -14.12 4.02
N ASN A 58 18.17 -15.41 3.93
CA ASN A 58 18.62 -16.23 5.06
C ASN A 58 17.65 -16.23 6.26
N PHE A 59 16.35 -16.22 5.98
CA PHE A 59 15.27 -16.16 6.97
C PHE A 59 14.40 -17.43 6.98
N LYS A 60 15.01 -18.62 6.86
CA LYS A 60 14.25 -19.89 6.78
C LYS A 60 13.22 -20.07 7.90
N GLN A 61 13.55 -19.65 9.12
CA GLN A 61 12.66 -19.75 10.28
C GLN A 61 11.50 -18.73 10.25
N MET A 62 11.53 -17.76 9.35
CA MET A 62 10.48 -16.73 9.25
C MET A 62 9.15 -17.32 8.82
N LYS A 63 9.17 -18.31 7.92
CA LYS A 63 7.95 -18.90 7.37
C LYS A 63 7.02 -19.45 8.47
N GLU A 64 7.59 -20.06 9.50
CA GLU A 64 6.82 -20.59 10.64
C GLU A 64 6.27 -19.50 11.57
N LYS A 65 6.74 -18.28 11.39
CA LYS A 65 6.35 -17.12 12.18
C LYS A 65 5.34 -16.22 11.45
N LEU A 66 5.02 -16.50 10.22
CA LEU A 66 4.02 -15.75 9.46
C LEU A 66 2.63 -16.32 9.73
N PRO A 67 1.61 -15.44 9.82
CA PRO A 67 0.23 -15.89 9.96
C PRO A 67 -0.26 -16.59 8.69
N GLU A 68 -1.35 -17.34 8.83
CA GLU A 68 -2.04 -17.95 7.69
C GLU A 68 -2.58 -16.86 6.76
N PRO A 69 -2.25 -16.89 5.46
CA PRO A 69 -2.78 -15.95 4.49
C PRO A 69 -4.21 -16.36 4.06
N VAL A 70 -5.14 -15.43 4.18
CA VAL A 70 -6.54 -15.61 3.81
C VAL A 70 -6.96 -14.58 2.77
N ASP A 71 -7.97 -14.92 1.96
CA ASP A 71 -8.61 -13.93 1.12
C ASP A 71 -9.58 -13.11 1.99
N SER A 72 -9.34 -11.81 2.06
CA SER A 72 -10.09 -10.91 2.93
C SER A 72 -11.58 -10.77 2.56
N THR A 73 -11.98 -11.19 1.36
CA THR A 73 -13.42 -11.21 0.97
C THR A 73 -14.15 -12.44 1.47
N ASP A 74 -13.43 -13.53 1.71
CA ASP A 74 -13.97 -14.79 2.18
C ASP A 74 -13.82 -14.95 3.70
N TYR A 75 -13.11 -14.02 4.35
CA TYR A 75 -12.78 -14.12 5.76
C TYR A 75 -13.31 -12.94 6.56
N VAL A 76 -14.23 -13.23 7.47
CA VAL A 76 -14.84 -12.24 8.37
C VAL A 76 -14.69 -12.73 9.80
N GLY A 77 -13.91 -12.01 10.60
CA GLY A 77 -13.79 -12.25 12.03
C GLY A 77 -14.97 -11.67 12.81
N LYS A 78 -15.01 -11.95 14.10
CA LYS A 78 -16.02 -11.43 15.02
C LYS A 78 -15.37 -10.62 16.12
N LEU A 79 -15.96 -9.47 16.45
CA LEU A 79 -15.50 -8.65 17.55
C LEU A 79 -15.58 -9.45 18.86
N SER A 80 -14.44 -9.62 19.53
CA SER A 80 -14.35 -10.36 20.78
C SER A 80 -15.05 -9.63 21.94
N SER A 81 -15.51 -10.37 22.94
CA SER A 81 -16.14 -9.79 24.14
C SER A 81 -15.24 -8.76 24.84
N GLN A 82 -13.94 -9.05 24.92
CA GLN A 82 -12.97 -8.15 25.53
C GLN A 82 -12.84 -6.83 24.76
N SER A 83 -12.71 -6.91 23.44
CA SER A 83 -12.55 -5.73 22.59
C SER A 83 -13.84 -4.94 22.49
N ALA A 84 -14.99 -5.61 22.44
CA ALA A 84 -16.31 -4.99 22.43
C ALA A 84 -16.50 -4.02 23.62
N LYS A 85 -16.06 -4.43 24.81
CA LYS A 85 -16.10 -3.57 26.01
C LYS A 85 -15.19 -2.34 25.88
N ILE A 86 -14.02 -2.49 25.28
CA ILE A 86 -13.04 -1.39 25.14
C ILE A 86 -13.54 -0.36 24.13
N VAL A 87 -14.09 -0.81 23.01
CA VAL A 87 -14.54 0.08 21.92
C VAL A 87 -16.02 0.48 22.03
N SER A 88 -16.73 0.02 23.06
CA SER A 88 -18.16 0.28 23.29
C SER A 88 -19.05 -0.12 22.11
N LEU A 89 -18.77 -1.28 21.52
CA LEU A 89 -19.55 -1.87 20.44
C LEU A 89 -20.11 -3.24 20.86
N ASN A 90 -21.03 -3.78 20.08
CA ASN A 90 -21.62 -5.09 20.36
C ASN A 90 -20.62 -6.23 20.07
N GLU A 91 -20.52 -7.18 21.00
CA GLU A 91 -19.81 -8.43 20.78
C GLU A 91 -20.36 -9.18 19.53
N GLY A 92 -19.48 -9.83 18.80
CA GLY A 92 -19.86 -10.58 17.60
C GLY A 92 -20.06 -9.73 16.34
N LEU A 93 -19.88 -8.40 16.44
CA LEU A 93 -19.91 -7.54 15.25
C LEU A 93 -18.92 -8.05 14.20
N PRO A 94 -19.32 -8.14 12.90
CA PRO A 94 -18.41 -8.57 11.85
C PRO A 94 -17.24 -7.61 11.69
N ILE A 95 -16.02 -8.15 11.67
CA ILE A 95 -14.78 -7.42 11.43
C ILE A 95 -14.16 -7.95 10.15
N VAL A 96 -14.01 -7.10 9.14
CA VAL A 96 -13.41 -7.46 7.86
C VAL A 96 -11.90 -7.22 7.93
N LEU A 97 -11.12 -8.22 7.50
CA LEU A 97 -9.69 -8.05 7.30
C LEU A 97 -9.47 -7.30 5.99
N ALA A 98 -8.94 -6.08 6.05
CA ALA A 98 -8.72 -5.27 4.86
C ALA A 98 -7.50 -5.77 4.05
N PRO A 99 -7.53 -5.69 2.70
CA PRO A 99 -6.34 -5.76 1.86
C PRO A 99 -5.33 -4.64 2.20
N VAL A 100 -4.15 -4.70 1.59
CA VAL A 100 -3.18 -3.59 1.69
C VAL A 100 -3.80 -2.29 1.15
N ASP A 101 -3.43 -1.15 1.73
CA ASP A 101 -4.04 0.17 1.52
C ASP A 101 -4.14 0.59 0.04
N VAL A 102 -3.09 0.32 -0.75
CA VAL A 102 -3.09 0.61 -2.20
C VAL A 102 -4.14 -0.21 -2.96
N VAL A 103 -4.39 -1.45 -2.53
CA VAL A 103 -5.45 -2.29 -3.09
C VAL A 103 -6.81 -1.77 -2.68
N CYS A 104 -6.99 -1.36 -1.42
CA CYS A 104 -8.22 -0.71 -0.96
C CYS A 104 -8.54 0.55 -1.77
N SER A 105 -7.54 1.40 -2.00
CA SER A 105 -7.68 2.62 -2.81
C SER A 105 -8.08 2.30 -4.25
N GLY A 106 -7.47 1.27 -4.84
CA GLY A 106 -7.81 0.78 -6.16
C GLY A 106 -9.25 0.25 -6.24
N ILE A 107 -9.67 -0.56 -5.26
CA ILE A 107 -11.04 -1.08 -5.18
C ILE A 107 -12.04 0.08 -5.09
N GLY A 108 -11.77 1.06 -4.21
CA GLY A 108 -12.61 2.25 -4.06
C GLY A 108 -12.71 3.09 -5.33
N SER A 109 -11.68 3.11 -6.17
CA SER A 109 -11.70 3.78 -7.48
C SER A 109 -12.41 2.98 -8.58
N GLY A 110 -12.78 1.72 -8.31
CA GLY A 110 -13.45 0.85 -9.28
C GLY A 110 -12.51 0.10 -10.23
N PHE A 111 -11.21 0.03 -9.96
CA PHE A 111 -10.24 -0.61 -10.85
C PHE A 111 -10.44 -2.12 -11.03
N VAL A 112 -11.25 -2.75 -10.19
CA VAL A 112 -11.63 -4.17 -10.28
C VAL A 112 -12.74 -4.45 -11.31
N ASP A 113 -13.34 -3.41 -11.90
CA ASP A 113 -14.37 -3.57 -12.92
C ASP A 113 -13.75 -4.01 -14.26
N LYS A 114 -13.96 -5.28 -14.61
CA LYS A 114 -13.46 -5.89 -15.86
C LYS A 114 -13.93 -5.16 -17.12
N LYS A 115 -15.11 -4.54 -17.08
CA LYS A 115 -15.70 -3.88 -18.25
C LYS A 115 -15.03 -2.53 -18.52
N LYS A 116 -14.61 -1.83 -17.49
CA LYS A 116 -14.12 -0.46 -17.59
C LYS A 116 -12.65 -0.33 -17.87
N LYS A 117 -11.83 -1.35 -17.55
CA LYS A 117 -10.35 -1.31 -17.67
C LYS A 117 -9.74 -0.03 -17.06
N ILE A 118 -10.17 0.29 -15.86
CA ILE A 118 -9.74 1.49 -15.13
C ILE A 118 -8.43 1.20 -14.39
N GLY A 119 -7.50 2.17 -14.39
CA GLY A 119 -6.39 2.24 -13.48
C GLY A 119 -6.66 3.26 -12.37
N CYS A 120 -5.93 3.14 -11.27
CA CYS A 120 -5.94 4.11 -10.18
C CYS A 120 -4.55 4.72 -10.03
N THR A 121 -4.48 6.04 -9.92
CA THR A 121 -3.27 6.76 -9.57
C THR A 121 -3.43 7.39 -8.20
N ILE A 122 -2.56 7.03 -7.28
CA ILE A 122 -2.50 7.58 -5.92
C ILE A 122 -1.33 8.56 -5.90
N LEU A 123 -1.61 9.83 -5.69
CA LEU A 123 -0.62 10.90 -5.61
C LEU A 123 -0.50 11.36 -4.15
N GLY A 124 0.42 10.75 -3.43
CA GLY A 124 0.83 11.14 -2.09
C GLY A 124 2.27 11.64 -2.08
N THR A 125 3.01 11.41 -1.01
CA THR A 125 4.46 11.63 -0.97
C THR A 125 5.16 10.85 -2.08
N ALA A 126 4.80 9.57 -2.24
CA ALA A 126 5.11 8.74 -3.40
C ALA A 126 3.93 8.72 -4.39
N GLY A 127 4.22 8.45 -5.66
CA GLY A 127 3.22 8.18 -6.68
C GLY A 127 3.08 6.68 -6.90
N ILE A 128 1.84 6.17 -6.89
CA ILE A 128 1.53 4.77 -7.15
C ILE A 128 0.50 4.69 -8.26
N HIS A 129 0.81 3.92 -9.30
CA HIS A 129 -0.10 3.63 -10.40
C HIS A 129 -0.45 2.14 -10.33
N ILE A 130 -1.74 1.82 -10.18
CA ILE A 130 -2.21 0.45 -10.03
C ILE A 130 -3.34 0.15 -11.01
N PHE A 131 -3.31 -1.03 -11.60
CA PHE A 131 -4.36 -1.53 -12.48
C PHE A 131 -4.52 -3.05 -12.33
N THR A 132 -5.68 -3.57 -12.70
CA THR A 132 -5.95 -5.00 -12.62
C THR A 132 -5.48 -5.73 -13.86
N ASP A 133 -4.69 -6.77 -13.66
CA ASP A 133 -4.31 -7.75 -14.69
C ASP A 133 -5.26 -8.96 -14.61
N PHE A 134 -6.28 -8.96 -15.43
CA PHE A 134 -7.27 -10.04 -15.50
C PHE A 134 -6.76 -11.27 -16.24
N GLU A 135 -5.70 -11.16 -17.01
CA GLU A 135 -5.19 -12.25 -17.83
C GLU A 135 -4.21 -13.15 -17.06
N ASN A 136 -3.68 -12.67 -15.94
CA ASN A 136 -2.73 -13.41 -15.08
C ASN A 136 -1.58 -14.06 -15.87
N LYS A 137 -1.11 -13.40 -16.91
CA LYS A 137 0.01 -13.89 -17.71
C LYS A 137 1.23 -14.08 -16.84
N LYS A 138 1.93 -15.20 -17.02
CA LYS A 138 3.22 -15.43 -16.35
C LYS A 138 4.14 -14.23 -16.63
N PRO A 139 4.77 -13.67 -15.59
CA PRO A 139 5.60 -12.50 -15.75
C PRO A 139 6.78 -12.80 -16.69
N ASN A 140 6.96 -11.98 -17.68
CA ASN A 140 8.19 -11.94 -18.43
C ASN A 140 9.15 -11.01 -17.69
N PHE A 141 10.03 -11.54 -16.86
CA PHE A 141 10.95 -10.77 -16.02
C PHE A 141 11.83 -9.78 -16.80
N LYS A 142 12.07 -10.01 -18.10
CA LYS A 142 12.81 -9.06 -18.94
C LYS A 142 12.01 -7.82 -19.34
N LYS A 143 10.67 -7.88 -19.23
CA LYS A 143 9.75 -6.81 -19.63
C LYS A 143 8.81 -6.37 -18.50
N GLN A 144 8.94 -6.95 -17.32
CA GLN A 144 8.05 -6.61 -16.20
C GLN A 144 8.56 -5.35 -15.52
N LEU A 145 7.75 -4.32 -15.55
CA LEU A 145 7.91 -3.13 -14.73
C LEU A 145 7.01 -3.25 -13.50
N GLY A 146 7.54 -2.84 -12.34
CA GLY A 146 6.77 -2.74 -11.11
C GLY A 146 6.52 -4.06 -10.38
N TYR A 147 5.50 -4.05 -9.55
CA TYR A 147 5.15 -5.10 -8.63
C TYR A 147 3.84 -5.78 -9.01
N THR A 148 3.65 -6.99 -8.50
CA THR A 148 2.38 -7.70 -8.61
C THR A 148 1.87 -7.99 -7.20
N CYS A 149 0.58 -7.76 -6.95
CA CYS A 149 -0.08 -8.20 -5.73
C CYS A 149 -1.37 -8.96 -6.04
N SER A 150 -1.74 -9.87 -5.16
CA SER A 150 -3.00 -10.61 -5.26
C SER A 150 -4.17 -9.67 -4.98
N LEU A 151 -5.25 -9.84 -5.72
CA LEU A 151 -6.51 -9.15 -5.42
C LEU A 151 -7.40 -10.03 -4.56
N ALA A 152 -7.92 -9.46 -3.48
CA ALA A 152 -8.93 -10.10 -2.66
C ALA A 152 -10.23 -10.27 -3.47
N GLY A 153 -10.90 -11.39 -3.31
CA GLY A 153 -12.15 -11.71 -3.98
C GLY A 153 -12.05 -11.92 -5.51
N SER A 154 -10.83 -12.03 -6.03
CA SER A 154 -10.63 -12.20 -7.48
C SER A 154 -9.45 -13.11 -7.77
N PRO A 155 -9.52 -13.96 -8.78
CA PRO A 155 -8.34 -14.69 -9.28
C PRO A 155 -7.33 -13.77 -9.97
N ALA A 156 -7.71 -12.55 -10.32
CA ALA A 156 -6.84 -11.57 -10.95
C ALA A 156 -5.78 -11.04 -9.99
N ASN A 157 -4.74 -10.44 -10.57
CA ASN A 157 -3.70 -9.72 -9.82
C ASN A 157 -3.75 -8.23 -10.14
N ALA A 158 -3.30 -7.41 -9.21
CA ALA A 158 -2.99 -6.03 -9.49
C ALA A 158 -1.53 -5.89 -9.93
N LYS A 159 -1.30 -5.05 -10.94
CA LYS A 159 0.02 -4.57 -11.34
C LYS A 159 0.19 -3.16 -10.83
N MET A 160 1.37 -2.89 -10.26
CA MET A 160 1.62 -1.66 -9.56
C MET A 160 3.00 -1.12 -9.93
N VAL A 161 3.06 0.15 -10.30
CA VAL A 161 4.31 0.88 -10.50
C VAL A 161 4.33 2.06 -9.55
N SER A 162 5.45 2.29 -8.91
CA SER A 162 5.62 3.42 -7.99
C SER A 162 6.84 4.25 -8.37
N ASN A 163 6.74 5.55 -8.11
CA ASN A 163 7.87 6.46 -7.99
C ASN A 163 7.97 6.93 -6.55
N MET A 164 9.18 7.15 -6.07
CA MET A 164 9.41 7.51 -4.65
C MET A 164 9.06 8.96 -4.34
N VAL A 165 8.86 9.79 -5.35
CA VAL A 165 8.62 11.22 -5.19
C VAL A 165 7.46 11.65 -6.09
N ALA A 166 6.34 12.07 -5.49
CA ALA A 166 5.19 12.63 -6.22
C ALA A 166 4.88 14.05 -5.77
N SER A 167 4.12 14.25 -4.71
CA SER A 167 3.77 15.60 -4.21
C SER A 167 4.99 16.41 -3.75
N LEU A 168 6.06 15.76 -3.31
CA LEU A 168 7.31 16.43 -2.97
C LEU A 168 7.92 17.21 -4.14
N ASN A 169 7.68 16.78 -5.39
CA ASN A 169 8.09 17.56 -6.57
C ASN A 169 7.37 18.90 -6.63
N THR A 170 6.09 18.93 -6.29
CA THR A 170 5.30 20.16 -6.24
C THR A 170 5.79 21.06 -5.12
N ASP A 171 6.06 20.51 -3.93
CA ASP A 171 6.59 21.26 -2.80
C ASP A 171 7.94 21.88 -3.13
N TRP A 172 8.86 21.11 -3.70
CA TRP A 172 10.16 21.59 -4.15
C TRP A 172 10.03 22.72 -5.19
N LEU A 173 9.12 22.57 -6.16
CA LEU A 173 8.88 23.61 -7.15
C LEU A 173 8.33 24.90 -6.52
N ILE A 174 7.42 24.78 -5.56
CA ILE A 174 6.89 25.90 -4.79
C ILE A 174 8.00 26.63 -4.05
N GLU A 175 8.91 25.90 -3.40
CA GLU A 175 10.04 26.48 -2.68
C GLU A 175 10.96 27.28 -3.62
N ILE A 176 11.27 26.73 -4.80
CA ILE A 176 12.06 27.44 -5.80
C ILE A 176 11.37 28.75 -6.23
N PHE A 177 10.10 28.68 -6.62
CA PHE A 177 9.35 29.87 -7.03
C PHE A 177 9.24 30.90 -5.92
N ASN A 178 9.01 30.47 -4.69
CA ASN A 178 8.91 31.37 -3.55
C ASN A 178 10.26 32.06 -3.25
N SER A 179 11.37 31.34 -3.38
CA SER A 179 12.70 31.93 -3.26
C SER A 179 12.94 33.03 -4.28
N PHE A 180 12.69 32.75 -5.57
CA PHE A 180 12.81 33.78 -6.61
C PHE A 180 11.90 35.00 -6.38
N PHE A 181 10.65 34.74 -5.98
CA PHE A 181 9.70 35.81 -5.73
C PHE A 181 10.14 36.69 -4.57
N LYS A 182 10.66 36.09 -3.50
CA LYS A 182 11.19 36.81 -2.35
C LYS A 182 12.39 37.69 -2.71
N ASP A 183 13.30 37.19 -3.55
CA ASP A 183 14.45 37.95 -4.02
C ASP A 183 14.06 39.17 -4.85
N ILE A 184 12.94 39.08 -5.60
CA ILE A 184 12.45 40.17 -6.45
C ILE A 184 11.58 41.17 -5.66
N ASN A 185 10.68 40.67 -4.79
CA ASN A 185 9.64 41.50 -4.17
C ASN A 185 9.85 41.70 -2.64
N GLY A 186 10.88 41.11 -2.03
CA GLY A 186 11.20 41.26 -0.64
C GLY A 186 10.26 40.55 0.35
N SER A 187 9.31 39.75 -0.14
CA SER A 187 8.34 39.00 0.70
C SER A 187 8.02 37.63 0.14
N ASP A 188 7.65 36.70 1.02
CA ASP A 188 7.20 35.37 0.65
C ASP A 188 5.74 35.40 0.10
N LEU A 189 5.43 34.54 -0.85
CA LEU A 189 4.08 34.25 -1.26
C LEU A 189 3.50 33.12 -0.43
N GLU A 190 2.21 33.21 -0.11
CA GLU A 190 1.51 32.07 0.49
C GLU A 190 1.47 30.88 -0.48
N LYS A 191 1.73 29.68 0.03
CA LYS A 191 1.69 28.42 -0.74
C LYS A 191 0.42 28.27 -1.56
N LYS A 192 -0.73 28.68 -1.01
CA LYS A 192 -2.03 28.65 -1.68
C LYS A 192 -2.02 29.47 -2.98
N ASN A 193 -1.49 30.67 -2.95
CA ASN A 193 -1.45 31.57 -4.11
C ASN A 193 -0.54 31.00 -5.21
N ILE A 194 0.56 30.37 -4.83
CA ILE A 194 1.45 29.70 -5.80
C ILE A 194 0.75 28.51 -6.45
N LEU A 195 0.02 27.70 -5.68
CA LEU A 195 -0.74 26.56 -6.20
C LEU A 195 -1.83 26.99 -7.17
N GLU A 196 -2.60 28.04 -6.84
CA GLU A 196 -3.62 28.62 -7.74
C GLU A 196 -3.01 29.11 -9.05
N LEU A 197 -1.82 29.73 -8.98
CA LEU A 197 -1.08 30.16 -10.16
C LEU A 197 -0.61 28.97 -11.01
N PHE A 198 -0.13 27.92 -10.39
CA PHE A 198 0.27 26.69 -11.07
C PHE A 198 -0.91 26.02 -11.75
N GLU A 199 -2.04 25.88 -11.09
CA GLU A 199 -3.26 25.29 -11.64
C GLU A 199 -3.75 26.05 -12.86
N LYS A 200 -3.83 27.37 -12.75
CA LYS A 200 -4.20 28.26 -13.87
C LYS A 200 -3.29 28.09 -15.08
N ASN A 201 -1.97 28.07 -14.87
CA ASN A 201 -1.02 27.95 -15.98
C ASN A 201 -0.95 26.52 -16.53
N ALA A 202 -1.07 25.50 -15.68
CA ALA A 202 -1.10 24.11 -16.12
C ALA A 202 -2.31 23.81 -17.02
N SER A 203 -3.46 24.44 -16.74
CA SER A 203 -4.66 24.27 -17.58
C SER A 203 -4.50 24.82 -19.01
N LEU A 204 -3.54 25.73 -19.24
CA LEU A 204 -3.23 26.33 -20.53
C LEU A 204 -2.10 25.62 -21.28
N ALA A 205 -1.38 24.74 -20.60
CA ALA A 205 -0.22 24.05 -21.14
C ALA A 205 -0.62 22.77 -21.87
N ASP A 206 0.03 22.49 -22.99
CA ASP A 206 -0.11 21.19 -23.66
C ASP A 206 0.61 20.11 -22.84
N PRO A 207 -0.05 19.00 -22.51
CA PRO A 207 0.55 17.93 -21.74
C PRO A 207 1.67 17.21 -22.54
N ALA A 208 2.62 16.62 -21.82
CA ALA A 208 3.65 15.73 -22.35
C ALA A 208 4.64 16.35 -23.37
N LYS A 209 4.81 17.67 -23.41
CA LYS A 209 5.84 18.34 -24.23
C LYS A 209 7.22 18.35 -23.57
N ILE A 210 7.27 18.20 -22.24
CA ILE A 210 8.52 18.22 -21.46
C ILE A 210 8.57 16.96 -20.63
N PHE A 211 9.72 16.27 -20.67
CA PHE A 211 10.01 15.18 -19.76
C PHE A 211 10.69 15.71 -18.51
N TYR A 212 10.14 15.36 -17.36
CA TYR A 212 10.69 15.72 -16.06
C TYR A 212 11.12 14.46 -15.31
N HIS A 213 12.37 14.43 -14.84
CA HIS A 213 12.86 13.37 -13.98
C HIS A 213 12.63 13.75 -12.51
N PRO A 214 11.76 13.04 -11.78
CA PRO A 214 11.33 13.43 -10.44
C PRO A 214 12.32 13.02 -9.34
N PHE A 215 13.61 12.99 -9.62
CA PHE A 215 14.66 12.57 -8.67
C PHE A 215 15.26 13.79 -7.98
N ILE A 216 14.47 14.44 -7.12
CA ILE A 216 14.91 15.60 -6.33
C ILE A 216 15.60 15.22 -5.01
N SER A 217 15.55 13.95 -4.62
CA SER A 217 16.27 13.43 -3.45
C SER A 217 17.38 12.49 -3.90
N PRO A 218 18.61 12.63 -3.41
CA PRO A 218 19.62 11.60 -3.60
C PRO A 218 19.17 10.33 -2.88
N ASN A 219 19.10 9.23 -3.60
CA ASN A 219 18.88 7.90 -3.05
C ASN A 219 20.21 7.27 -2.67
#